data_7cd9ce50997a383f96dcb1be12231a8a
#
_entry.id   7cd9ce50997a383f96dcb1be12231a8a
#
_cell.length_a   1.000
_cell.length_b   1.000
_cell.length_c   1.000
_cell.angle_alpha   90.00
_cell.angle_beta   90.00
_cell.angle_gamma   90.00
#
_symmetry.space_group_name_H-M   'P 1'
#
loop_
_entity.id
_entity.type
_entity.pdbx_description
1 polymer ?
#
loop_
_entity_poly.entity_id
_entity_poly.type
_entity_poly.pdbx_seq_one_letter_code
_entity_poly.pdbx_strand_id
1 'polypeptide(L)'
;WYGLLRSKEENINVKVDVQGSLKEGHQLILFDLTNQKRFDLNKENNFELKNDTKTDIGKRIYLIYGDQLWVETKIAELISLIPKEFVLNDNYPNPFNPITTIKYEIPNDGKVLLVIYNLLGQEVITLINNEQWAGKYSVRWNGTNQFGNQVSTGTYFYFLKTQNNQSVKKMLLLK
;
A
#
# COMPACT_ATOMS: atom_id res chain seq x y z
N TRP A 1 15.55 -1.40 11.65
CA TRP A 1 15.61 -0.28 10.70
C TRP A 1 14.83 -0.61 9.44
N TYR A 2 14.16 0.38 8.85
CA TYR A 2 13.54 0.26 7.54
C TYR A 2 13.98 1.42 6.65
N GLY A 3 14.03 1.17 5.35
CA GLY A 3 14.40 2.16 4.35
C GLY A 3 13.57 2.01 3.08
N LEU A 4 13.59 3.05 2.27
CA LEU A 4 12.97 3.10 0.97
C LEU A 4 14.06 3.17 -0.09
N LEU A 5 14.11 2.17 -0.95
CA LEU A 5 15.02 2.16 -2.09
C LEU A 5 14.25 2.54 -3.36
N ARG A 6 14.72 3.57 -4.06
CA ARG A 6 14.15 4.01 -5.34
C ARG A 6 15.19 3.93 -6.43
N SER A 7 14.85 3.34 -7.56
CA SER A 7 15.64 3.33 -8.77
C SER A 7 14.74 3.24 -9.99
N LYS A 8 15.20 3.79 -11.11
CA LYS A 8 14.57 3.61 -12.42
C LYS A 8 15.14 2.38 -13.16
N GLU A 9 16.21 1.80 -12.64
CA GLU A 9 16.84 0.62 -13.21
C GLU A 9 16.03 -0.64 -12.86
N GLU A 10 16.00 -1.59 -13.77
CA GLU A 10 15.32 -2.88 -13.60
C GLU A 10 15.98 -3.73 -12.51
N ASN A 11 17.31 -3.64 -12.41
CA ASN A 11 18.11 -4.34 -11.41
C ASN A 11 18.93 -3.34 -10.59
N ILE A 12 18.92 -3.49 -9.28
CA ILE A 12 19.66 -2.65 -8.36
C ILE A 12 20.67 -3.52 -7.63
N ASN A 13 21.95 -3.27 -7.88
CA ASN A 13 23.04 -3.91 -7.13
C ASN A 13 23.23 -3.17 -5.81
N VAL A 14 23.05 -3.90 -4.71
CA VAL A 14 23.22 -3.38 -3.36
C VAL A 14 24.40 -4.05 -2.70
N LYS A 15 25.33 -3.23 -2.21
CA LYS A 15 26.43 -3.67 -1.35
C LYS A 15 26.19 -3.15 0.06
N VAL A 16 26.27 -4.04 1.04
CA VAL A 16 26.14 -3.68 2.45
C VAL A 16 27.45 -3.97 3.17
N ASP A 17 28.05 -2.94 3.73
CA ASP A 17 29.26 -3.07 4.57
C ASP A 17 28.83 -3.05 6.05
N VAL A 18 29.00 -4.17 6.73
CA VAL A 18 28.74 -4.30 8.16
C VAL A 18 30.03 -4.08 8.93
N GLN A 19 30.05 -3.02 9.77
CA GLN A 19 31.20 -2.75 10.63
C GLN A 19 30.96 -3.32 12.02
N GLY A 20 31.93 -4.09 12.53
CA GLY A 20 31.85 -4.76 13.83
C GLY A 20 31.50 -6.25 13.72
N SER A 21 31.41 -6.90 14.86
CA SER A 21 31.02 -8.31 14.97
C SER A 21 29.58 -8.44 15.43
N LEU A 22 28.83 -9.35 14.79
CA LEU A 22 27.50 -9.70 15.25
C LEU A 22 27.58 -10.59 16.48
N LYS A 23 26.60 -10.50 17.36
CA LYS A 23 26.51 -11.39 18.53
C LYS A 23 26.31 -12.84 18.06
N GLU A 24 26.96 -13.78 18.71
CA GLU A 24 26.82 -15.22 18.42
C GLU A 24 25.34 -15.65 18.43
N GLY A 25 24.92 -16.47 17.46
CA GLY A 25 23.54 -16.91 17.28
C GLY A 25 22.57 -15.86 16.71
N HIS A 26 23.05 -14.65 16.40
CA HIS A 26 22.22 -13.60 15.79
C HIS A 26 22.42 -13.56 14.27
N GLN A 27 21.34 -13.16 13.59
CA GLN A 27 21.29 -12.95 12.14
C GLN A 27 21.08 -11.47 11.83
N LEU A 28 21.67 -11.02 10.72
CA LEU A 28 21.40 -9.73 10.13
C LEU A 28 20.82 -9.98 8.73
N ILE A 29 19.53 -9.69 8.59
CA ILE A 29 18.76 -9.96 7.38
C ILE A 29 18.34 -8.65 6.73
N LEU A 30 18.59 -8.52 5.43
CA LEU A 30 17.91 -7.54 4.62
C LEU A 30 16.68 -8.21 3.99
N PHE A 31 15.51 -7.63 4.23
CA PHE A 31 14.24 -8.16 3.77
C PHE A 31 13.55 -7.18 2.82
N ASP A 32 13.40 -7.60 1.56
CA ASP A 32 12.58 -6.91 0.55
C ASP A 32 11.12 -7.34 0.74
N LEU A 33 10.31 -6.47 1.37
CA LEU A 33 8.91 -6.76 1.65
C LEU A 33 8.07 -6.84 0.38
N THR A 34 8.42 -6.07 -0.66
CA THR A 34 7.68 -6.05 -1.92
C THR A 34 7.74 -7.41 -2.62
N ASN A 35 8.93 -8.02 -2.68
CA ASN A 35 9.13 -9.31 -3.34
C ASN A 35 9.18 -10.49 -2.35
N GLN A 36 9.01 -10.21 -1.05
CA GLN A 36 9.11 -11.20 0.05
C GLN A 36 10.43 -11.98 0.01
N LYS A 37 11.53 -11.30 -0.36
CA LYS A 37 12.85 -11.89 -0.52
C LYS A 37 13.76 -11.50 0.65
N ARG A 38 14.47 -12.51 1.19
CA ARG A 38 15.44 -12.30 2.27
C ARG A 38 16.87 -12.50 1.79
N PHE A 39 17.79 -11.71 2.32
CA PHE A 39 19.23 -11.82 2.10
C PHE A 39 19.93 -11.87 3.45
N ASP A 40 20.71 -12.91 3.67
CA ASP A 40 21.47 -13.12 4.91
C ASP A 40 22.82 -12.39 4.81
N LEU A 41 22.91 -11.24 5.44
CA LEU A 41 24.10 -10.39 5.41
C LEU A 41 25.27 -10.95 6.22
N ASN A 42 25.09 -12.04 6.96
CA ASN A 42 26.17 -12.78 7.60
C ASN A 42 26.96 -13.62 6.58
N LYS A 43 26.30 -13.98 5.46
CA LYS A 43 26.85 -14.87 4.43
C LYS A 43 27.22 -14.15 3.14
N GLU A 44 26.49 -13.12 2.81
CA GLU A 44 26.55 -12.42 1.54
C GLU A 44 26.35 -10.91 1.76
N ASN A 45 27.25 -10.10 1.21
CA ASN A 45 27.17 -8.65 1.33
C ASN A 45 26.89 -7.93 0.01
N ASN A 46 26.83 -8.68 -1.10
CA ASN A 46 26.45 -8.16 -2.41
C ASN A 46 25.23 -8.92 -2.90
N PHE A 47 24.19 -8.22 -3.29
CA PHE A 47 22.98 -8.85 -3.80
C PHE A 47 22.25 -7.94 -4.79
N GLU A 48 21.47 -8.57 -5.65
CA GLU A 48 20.68 -7.92 -6.66
C GLU A 48 19.20 -7.85 -6.22
N LEU A 49 18.65 -6.64 -6.18
CA LEU A 49 17.24 -6.40 -5.98
C LEU A 49 16.59 -6.14 -7.34
N LYS A 50 15.67 -7.02 -7.74
CA LYS A 50 14.88 -6.81 -8.95
C LYS A 50 13.83 -5.74 -8.71
N ASN A 51 13.77 -4.79 -9.62
CA ASN A 51 12.74 -3.75 -9.63
C ASN A 51 11.58 -4.20 -10.52
N ASP A 52 10.84 -5.21 -10.04
CA ASP A 52 9.70 -5.80 -10.79
C ASP A 52 8.46 -4.91 -10.77
N THR A 53 8.47 -3.86 -9.95
CA THR A 53 7.37 -2.92 -9.88
C THR A 53 7.60 -1.80 -10.89
N LYS A 54 6.71 -1.66 -11.85
CA LYS A 54 6.65 -0.50 -12.76
C LYS A 54 6.17 0.77 -12.05
N THR A 55 6.43 0.87 -10.75
CA THR A 55 5.94 1.93 -9.88
C THR A 55 7.07 2.82 -9.43
N ASP A 56 6.83 4.12 -9.37
CA ASP A 56 7.80 5.13 -8.89
C ASP A 56 7.89 5.21 -7.34
N ILE A 57 7.15 4.37 -6.61
CA ILE A 57 7.10 4.43 -5.14
C ILE A 57 8.31 3.79 -4.44
N GLY A 58 9.12 3.02 -5.18
CA GLY A 58 10.29 2.34 -4.65
C GLY A 58 9.97 1.02 -3.92
N LYS A 59 11.01 0.42 -3.33
CA LYS A 59 10.92 -0.85 -2.58
C LYS A 59 10.97 -0.61 -1.09
N ARG A 60 10.15 -1.35 -0.33
CA ARG A 60 10.19 -1.35 1.14
C ARG A 60 11.21 -2.37 1.62
N ILE A 61 12.35 -1.86 2.09
CA ILE A 61 13.48 -2.67 2.56
C ILE A 61 13.57 -2.57 4.08
N TYR A 62 13.71 -3.71 4.73
CA TYR A 62 13.91 -3.82 6.18
C TYR A 62 15.25 -4.45 6.48
N LEU A 63 16.00 -3.83 7.38
CA LEU A 63 17.17 -4.42 7.99
C LEU A 63 16.77 -4.96 9.36
N ILE A 64 16.86 -6.28 9.54
CA ILE A 64 16.34 -7.00 10.69
C ILE A 64 17.52 -7.70 11.37
N TYR A 65 17.71 -7.44 12.67
CA TYR A 65 18.79 -8.02 13.46
C TYR A 65 18.22 -8.67 14.73
N GLY A 66 18.59 -9.93 15.00
CA GLY A 66 18.17 -10.68 16.16
C GLY A 66 18.54 -12.16 16.10
N ASP A 67 18.15 -12.93 17.11
CA ASP A 67 18.19 -14.38 17.00
C ASP A 67 17.23 -14.92 15.93
N GLN A 68 17.40 -16.18 15.58
CA GLN A 68 16.64 -16.79 14.49
C GLN A 68 15.12 -16.70 14.72
N LEU A 69 14.65 -17.01 15.90
CA LEU A 69 13.20 -17.03 16.19
C LEU A 69 12.60 -15.62 16.09
N TRP A 70 13.29 -14.64 16.63
CA TRP A 70 12.85 -13.25 16.57
C TRP A 70 12.80 -12.72 15.12
N VAL A 71 13.84 -13.04 14.32
CA VAL A 71 13.90 -12.64 12.89
C VAL A 71 12.74 -13.25 12.10
N GLU A 72 12.48 -14.57 12.26
CA GLU A 72 11.38 -15.23 11.55
C GLU A 72 10.01 -14.66 11.99
N THR A 73 9.84 -14.43 13.29
CA THR A 73 8.61 -13.80 13.81
C THR A 73 8.39 -12.42 13.22
N LYS A 74 9.46 -11.60 13.13
CA LYS A 74 9.38 -10.25 12.58
C LYS A 74 9.07 -10.23 11.09
N ILE A 75 9.66 -11.14 10.33
CA ILE A 75 9.36 -11.29 8.89
C ILE A 75 7.89 -11.72 8.69
N ALA A 76 7.41 -12.69 9.46
CA ALA A 76 6.02 -13.13 9.39
C ALA A 76 5.03 -12.00 9.75
N GLU A 77 5.34 -11.20 10.77
CA GLU A 77 4.57 -10.00 11.12
C GLU A 77 4.50 -9.01 9.95
N LEU A 78 5.65 -8.67 9.33
CA LEU A 78 5.70 -7.75 8.19
C LEU A 78 4.88 -8.25 7.00
N ILE A 79 4.97 -9.54 6.67
CA ILE A 79 4.18 -10.17 5.60
C ILE A 79 2.69 -10.10 5.92
N SER A 80 2.30 -10.29 7.18
CA SER A 80 0.89 -10.26 7.60
C SER A 80 0.21 -8.90 7.43
N LEU A 81 0.98 -7.82 7.33
CA LEU A 81 0.46 -6.48 7.05
C LEU A 81 0.00 -6.30 5.60
N ILE A 82 0.46 -7.17 4.69
CA ILE A 82 0.06 -7.13 3.28
C ILE A 82 -1.27 -7.87 3.11
N PRO A 83 -2.32 -7.21 2.60
CA PRO A 83 -3.57 -7.88 2.29
C PRO A 83 -3.37 -8.98 1.24
N LYS A 84 -4.09 -10.09 1.41
CA LYS A 84 -4.05 -11.20 0.44
C LYS A 84 -4.99 -10.97 -0.75
N GLU A 85 -6.01 -10.14 -0.58
CA GLU A 85 -7.07 -9.90 -1.54
C GLU A 85 -7.33 -8.41 -1.75
N PHE A 86 -7.84 -8.08 -2.94
CA PHE A 86 -8.37 -6.76 -3.22
C PHE A 86 -9.77 -6.63 -2.61
N VAL A 87 -9.94 -5.66 -1.72
CA VAL A 87 -11.21 -5.42 -1.02
C VAL A 87 -11.60 -3.95 -1.10
N LEU A 88 -12.85 -3.68 -1.46
CA LEU A 88 -13.50 -2.39 -1.27
C LEU A 88 -14.61 -2.57 -0.25
N ASN A 89 -14.47 -1.96 0.93
CA ASN A 89 -15.46 -2.07 2.01
C ASN A 89 -16.64 -1.11 1.80
N ASP A 90 -17.75 -1.37 2.48
CA ASP A 90 -18.83 -0.40 2.57
C ASP A 90 -18.34 0.86 3.28
N ASN A 91 -18.77 2.01 2.79
CA ASN A 91 -18.47 3.27 3.43
C ASN A 91 -19.20 3.38 4.78
N TYR A 92 -18.56 4.03 5.74
CA TYR A 92 -19.16 4.22 7.05
C TYR A 92 -18.98 5.66 7.55
N PRO A 93 -20.03 6.26 8.04
CA PRO A 93 -21.43 5.83 8.04
C PRO A 93 -22.03 5.76 6.62
N ASN A 94 -23.14 4.96 6.46
CA ASN A 94 -23.98 4.93 5.26
C ASN A 94 -25.42 4.60 5.70
N PRO A 95 -26.41 5.49 5.60
CA PRO A 95 -26.31 6.87 5.07
C PRO A 95 -25.36 7.78 5.88
N PHE A 96 -24.85 8.83 5.24
CA PHE A 96 -23.90 9.77 5.88
C PHE A 96 -24.31 11.24 5.74
N ASN A 97 -23.79 12.10 6.64
CA ASN A 97 -24.04 13.54 6.67
C ASN A 97 -22.88 14.31 7.32
N PRO A 98 -22.16 15.16 6.63
CA PRO A 98 -21.82 15.07 5.22
C PRO A 98 -20.60 14.18 4.99
N ILE A 99 -20.04 13.55 6.05
CA ILE A 99 -18.76 12.86 6.03
C ILE A 99 -18.94 11.35 6.08
N THR A 100 -18.22 10.66 5.24
CA THR A 100 -18.08 9.20 5.28
C THR A 100 -16.64 8.77 5.07
N THR A 101 -16.33 7.53 5.47
CA THR A 101 -15.02 6.91 5.31
C THR A 101 -15.15 5.69 4.41
N ILE A 102 -14.33 5.64 3.37
CA ILE A 102 -14.19 4.52 2.46
C ILE A 102 -12.90 3.80 2.84
N LYS A 103 -12.99 2.49 3.13
CA LYS A 103 -11.83 1.65 3.42
C LYS A 103 -11.62 0.67 2.29
N TYR A 104 -10.37 0.42 1.94
CA TYR A 104 -10.02 -0.56 0.92
C TYR A 104 -8.66 -1.21 1.21
N GLU A 105 -8.45 -2.37 0.59
CA GLU A 105 -7.22 -3.15 0.72
C GLU A 105 -6.72 -3.51 -0.67
N ILE A 106 -5.42 -3.37 -0.89
CA ILE A 106 -4.76 -3.72 -2.14
C ILE A 106 -3.63 -4.70 -1.88
N PRO A 107 -3.60 -5.87 -2.56
CA PRO A 107 -2.60 -6.90 -2.33
C PRO A 107 -1.27 -6.63 -3.04
N ASN A 108 -1.26 -5.74 -4.03
CA ASN A 108 -0.09 -5.45 -4.85
C ASN A 108 0.19 -3.96 -4.90
N ASP A 109 1.46 -3.61 -4.98
CA ASP A 109 1.90 -2.24 -5.24
C ASP A 109 1.43 -1.80 -6.63
N GLY A 110 1.06 -0.53 -6.79
CA GLY A 110 0.68 0.00 -8.10
C GLY A 110 -0.22 1.21 -8.06
N LYS A 111 -0.66 1.61 -9.25
CA LYS A 111 -1.55 2.75 -9.42
C LYS A 111 -2.93 2.45 -8.89
N VAL A 112 -3.43 3.34 -8.05
CA VAL A 112 -4.78 3.30 -7.45
C VAL A 112 -5.56 4.52 -7.88
N LEU A 113 -6.79 4.28 -8.33
CA LEU A 113 -7.75 5.31 -8.68
C LEU A 113 -9.01 5.10 -7.83
N LEU A 114 -9.41 6.10 -7.05
CA LEU A 114 -10.67 6.12 -6.31
C LEU A 114 -11.47 7.36 -6.72
N VAL A 115 -12.63 7.15 -7.33
CA VAL A 115 -13.47 8.21 -7.91
C VAL A 115 -14.89 8.10 -7.38
N ILE A 116 -15.51 9.24 -7.13
CA ILE A 116 -16.93 9.35 -6.80
C ILE A 116 -17.71 9.78 -8.03
N TYR A 117 -18.84 9.09 -8.30
CA TYR A 117 -19.75 9.38 -9.39
C TYR A 117 -21.18 9.66 -8.87
N ASN A 118 -21.93 10.48 -9.59
CA ASN A 118 -23.36 10.66 -9.36
C ASN A 118 -24.20 9.56 -10.07
N LEU A 119 -25.53 9.62 -9.92
CA LEU A 119 -26.45 8.66 -10.57
C LEU A 119 -26.40 8.67 -12.10
N LEU A 120 -25.94 9.78 -12.72
CA LEU A 120 -25.82 9.90 -14.18
C LEU A 120 -24.47 9.37 -14.69
N GLY A 121 -23.62 8.83 -13.80
CA GLY A 121 -22.27 8.37 -14.14
C GLY A 121 -21.27 9.49 -14.37
N GLN A 122 -21.59 10.73 -13.98
CA GLN A 122 -20.67 11.86 -14.07
C GLN A 122 -19.72 11.85 -12.88
N GLU A 123 -18.44 12.11 -13.12
CA GLU A 123 -17.45 12.25 -12.06
C GLU A 123 -17.77 13.47 -11.17
N VAL A 124 -17.79 13.24 -9.88
CA VAL A 124 -17.98 14.26 -8.84
C VAL A 124 -16.63 14.72 -8.31
N ILE A 125 -15.76 13.77 -7.98
CA ILE A 125 -14.42 14.02 -7.47
C ILE A 125 -13.55 12.77 -7.59
N THR A 126 -12.28 12.94 -7.94
CA THR A 126 -11.26 11.93 -7.77
C THR A 126 -10.61 12.09 -6.38
N LEU A 127 -10.77 11.08 -5.51
CA LEU A 127 -10.21 11.08 -4.17
C LEU A 127 -8.75 10.60 -4.15
N ILE A 128 -8.43 9.62 -4.98
CA ILE A 128 -7.08 9.03 -5.11
C ILE A 128 -6.76 8.82 -6.59
N ASN A 129 -5.56 9.21 -7.01
CA ASN A 129 -5.00 8.93 -8.33
C ASN A 129 -3.47 8.94 -8.25
N ASN A 130 -2.91 7.99 -7.52
CA ASN A 130 -1.47 7.89 -7.32
C ASN A 130 -1.02 6.44 -7.16
N GLU A 131 0.28 6.23 -7.19
CA GLU A 131 0.89 4.95 -6.84
C GLU A 131 0.78 4.70 -5.32
N GLN A 132 0.43 3.48 -4.94
CA GLN A 132 0.36 3.04 -3.55
C GLN A 132 1.00 1.66 -3.39
N TRP A 133 1.59 1.43 -2.22
CA TRP A 133 2.05 0.08 -1.83
C TRP A 133 0.88 -0.82 -1.48
N ALA A 134 1.09 -2.13 -1.58
CA ALA A 134 0.18 -3.11 -0.99
C ALA A 134 -0.08 -2.78 0.48
N GLY A 135 -1.34 -2.75 0.87
CA GLY A 135 -1.71 -2.30 2.21
C GLY A 135 -3.20 -2.03 2.38
N LYS A 136 -3.55 -1.57 3.60
CA LYS A 136 -4.90 -1.18 4.00
C LYS A 136 -4.99 0.33 4.07
N TYR A 137 -6.03 0.89 3.47
CA TYR A 137 -6.21 2.33 3.33
C TYR A 137 -7.57 2.79 3.80
N SER A 138 -7.62 4.06 4.18
CA SER A 138 -8.83 4.73 4.63
C SER A 138 -8.87 6.15 4.09
N VAL A 139 -9.93 6.50 3.37
CA VAL A 139 -10.12 7.81 2.74
C VAL A 139 -11.44 8.41 3.18
N ARG A 140 -11.43 9.68 3.58
CA ARG A 140 -12.65 10.40 3.95
C ARG A 140 -13.15 11.22 2.78
N TRP A 141 -14.47 11.19 2.57
CA TRP A 141 -15.17 12.11 1.69
C TRP A 141 -16.19 12.94 2.48
N ASN A 142 -16.17 14.23 2.26
CA ASN A 142 -16.99 15.22 2.98
C ASN A 142 -18.19 15.71 2.17
N GLY A 143 -18.60 15.00 1.12
CA GLY A 143 -19.74 15.37 0.28
C GLY A 143 -19.46 16.59 -0.61
N THR A 144 -18.20 16.83 -1.02
CA THR A 144 -17.85 17.93 -1.95
C THR A 144 -17.45 17.40 -3.32
N ASN A 145 -17.63 18.25 -4.34
CA ASN A 145 -17.09 18.01 -5.68
C ASN A 145 -15.63 18.50 -5.80
N GLN A 146 -15.05 18.35 -6.98
CA GLN A 146 -13.68 18.76 -7.30
C GLN A 146 -13.40 20.27 -7.11
N PHE A 147 -14.45 21.11 -7.07
CA PHE A 147 -14.34 22.56 -6.83
C PHE A 147 -14.53 22.92 -5.35
N GLY A 148 -14.68 21.95 -4.45
CA GLY A 148 -14.94 22.16 -3.04
C GLY A 148 -16.39 22.48 -2.68
N ASN A 149 -17.30 22.50 -3.65
CA ASN A 149 -18.72 22.78 -3.42
C ASN A 149 -19.44 21.53 -2.90
N GLN A 150 -20.31 21.72 -1.91
CA GLN A 150 -21.18 20.66 -1.39
C GLN A 150 -22.12 20.13 -2.48
N VAL A 151 -22.17 18.81 -2.63
CA VAL A 151 -23.07 18.16 -3.58
C VAL A 151 -24.47 17.94 -2.96
N SER A 152 -25.48 17.67 -3.77
CA SER A 152 -26.86 17.47 -3.33
C SER A 152 -27.04 16.16 -2.56
N THR A 153 -28.03 16.10 -1.68
CA THR A 153 -28.55 14.83 -1.11
C THR A 153 -28.88 13.87 -2.23
N GLY A 154 -28.50 12.59 -2.07
CA GLY A 154 -28.76 11.58 -3.08
C GLY A 154 -27.81 10.41 -3.03
N THR A 155 -27.99 9.52 -3.99
CA THR A 155 -27.15 8.35 -4.18
C THR A 155 -25.91 8.68 -5.01
N TYR A 156 -24.77 8.21 -4.52
CA TYR A 156 -23.49 8.30 -5.18
C TYR A 156 -22.86 6.91 -5.28
N PHE A 157 -21.94 6.77 -6.23
CA PHE A 157 -21.15 5.56 -6.39
C PHE A 157 -19.68 5.89 -6.17
N TYR A 158 -18.94 5.02 -5.52
CA TYR A 158 -17.51 5.10 -5.46
C TYR A 158 -16.88 3.91 -6.16
N PHE A 159 -15.94 4.21 -7.03
CA PHE A 159 -15.27 3.27 -7.91
C PHE A 159 -13.80 3.23 -7.55
N LEU A 160 -13.32 2.05 -7.17
CA LEU A 160 -11.91 1.78 -6.92
C LEU A 160 -11.36 0.92 -8.05
N LYS A 161 -10.23 1.35 -8.61
CA LYS A 161 -9.51 0.63 -9.66
C LYS A 161 -8.03 0.56 -9.34
N THR A 162 -7.45 -0.60 -9.54
CA THR A 162 -6.01 -0.88 -9.59
C THR A 162 -5.64 -1.40 -10.98
N GLN A 163 -4.40 -1.79 -11.20
CA GLN A 163 -3.99 -2.38 -12.48
C GLN A 163 -4.79 -3.62 -12.86
N ASN A 164 -5.08 -4.50 -11.89
CA ASN A 164 -5.66 -5.83 -12.13
C ASN A 164 -7.08 -5.99 -11.57
N ASN A 165 -7.55 -5.07 -10.74
CA ASN A 165 -8.82 -5.22 -10.03
C ASN A 165 -9.62 -3.92 -10.10
N GLN A 166 -10.95 -4.08 -10.06
CA GLN A 166 -11.87 -2.96 -9.92
C GLN A 166 -13.11 -3.35 -9.12
N SER A 167 -13.68 -2.40 -8.42
CA SER A 167 -14.92 -2.57 -7.67
C SER A 167 -15.68 -1.26 -7.59
N VAL A 168 -17.01 -1.36 -7.53
CA VAL A 168 -17.92 -0.22 -7.35
C VAL A 168 -18.89 -0.52 -6.24
N LYS A 169 -19.17 0.49 -5.41
CA LYS A 169 -20.20 0.43 -4.38
C LYS A 169 -21.02 1.71 -4.35
N LYS A 170 -22.22 1.64 -3.77
CA LYS A 170 -23.12 2.78 -3.63
C LYS A 170 -23.12 3.33 -2.21
N MET A 171 -23.41 4.62 -2.08
CA MET A 171 -23.58 5.30 -0.79
C MET A 171 -24.69 6.35 -0.88
N LEU A 172 -25.30 6.69 0.27
CA LEU A 172 -26.39 7.63 0.36
C LEU A 172 -26.00 8.83 1.22
N LEU A 173 -25.94 10.01 0.61
CA LEU A 173 -25.74 11.29 1.30
C LEU A 173 -27.10 11.84 1.73
N LEU A 174 -27.23 12.14 3.01
CA LEU A 174 -28.33 12.88 3.60
C LEU A 174 -27.85 14.26 4.07
N LYS A 175 -28.71 15.24 4.06
CA LYS A 175 -28.47 16.58 4.64
C LYS A 175 -29.48 16.85 5.73
#